data_30cc4ccb3a3ed72c2ddbf880048708b5
#
_entry.id   30cc4ccb3a3ed72c2ddbf880048708b5
#
_cell.length_a   1.000
_cell.length_b   1.000
_cell.length_c   1.000
_cell.angle_alpha   90.00
_cell.angle_beta   90.00
_cell.angle_gamma   90.00
#
_symmetry.space_group_name_H-M   'P 1'
#
loop_
_entity.id
_entity.type
_entity.pdbx_description
1 polymer ?
#
loop_
_entity_poly.entity_id
_entity_poly.type
_entity_poly.pdbx_seq_one_letter_code
_entity_poly.pdbx_strand_id
1 'polypeptide(L)'
;TDSASRGYQLLIEEGELSASLIHFWPGNAIRVRTTEELPIDKWVHVTMVYDGSSRAAGLRLFVDGELAETYVVRDHLVKNITGSGGANIAIGERFRDLGFSGGTVDEFRVFQRAVTPLEIKMLFSNELQPLALKLPSSDLDKATRAELLDMFLSLYHEPWSQQQAVLKQAREAYNKLNNSFQEIMVMQEMQQRRPTFVLNRGVYDDPLDVVVPNTPVVFPSSTPTENKVSSTANRLTLARWLTD
;
A
#
# COMPACT_ATOMS: atom_id res chain seq x y z
N THR A 1 -1.54 -12.68 4.72
CA THR A 1 -0.39 -11.81 4.92
C THR A 1 0.02 -11.85 6.36
N ASP A 2 1.24 -12.20 6.61
CA ASP A 2 1.76 -12.03 7.94
C ASP A 2 1.79 -10.56 8.28
N SER A 3 0.91 -10.19 9.18
CA SER A 3 0.77 -8.82 9.67
C SER A 3 2.03 -8.25 10.31
N ALA A 4 3.04 -9.07 10.56
CA ALA A 4 4.30 -8.68 11.18
C ALA A 4 5.46 -8.50 10.17
N SER A 5 5.29 -8.83 8.90
CA SER A 5 6.36 -8.73 7.91
C SER A 5 6.54 -7.30 7.45
N ARG A 6 7.66 -6.69 7.83
CA ARG A 6 8.10 -5.41 7.25
C ARG A 6 8.86 -5.65 5.97
N GLY A 7 8.75 -4.72 5.04
CA GLY A 7 9.49 -4.78 3.80
C GLY A 7 8.63 -4.45 2.59
N TYR A 8 9.09 -4.90 1.45
CA TYR A 8 8.37 -4.81 0.20
C TYR A 8 8.01 -6.20 -0.31
N GLN A 9 6.96 -6.27 -1.09
CA GLN A 9 6.54 -7.51 -1.74
C GLN A 9 5.91 -7.22 -3.09
N LEU A 10 6.12 -8.14 -4.01
CA LEU A 10 5.45 -8.23 -5.30
C LEU A 10 4.84 -9.62 -5.38
N LEU A 11 3.54 -9.72 -5.51
CA LEU A 11 2.78 -10.96 -5.44
C LEU A 11 1.81 -11.06 -6.59
N ILE A 12 1.38 -12.29 -6.88
CA ILE A 12 0.19 -12.55 -7.68
C ILE A 12 -0.90 -13.00 -6.69
N GLU A 13 -1.97 -12.22 -6.58
CA GLU A 13 -3.10 -12.48 -5.69
C GLU A 13 -4.37 -12.54 -6.54
N GLU A 14 -5.03 -13.70 -6.60
CA GLU A 14 -6.25 -13.91 -7.41
C GLU A 14 -6.06 -13.58 -8.90
N GLY A 15 -4.88 -13.86 -9.45
CA GLY A 15 -4.51 -13.54 -10.83
C GLY A 15 -3.95 -12.13 -11.04
N GLU A 16 -4.20 -11.19 -10.15
CA GLU A 16 -3.74 -9.80 -10.26
C GLU A 16 -2.33 -9.61 -9.68
N LEU A 17 -1.57 -8.71 -10.28
CA LEU A 17 -0.27 -8.31 -9.74
C LEU A 17 -0.49 -7.31 -8.59
N SER A 18 0.08 -7.64 -7.42
CA SER A 18 -0.05 -6.86 -6.18
C SER A 18 1.32 -6.41 -5.68
N ALA A 19 1.51 -5.13 -5.49
CA ALA A 19 2.72 -4.55 -4.90
C ALA A 19 2.43 -3.86 -3.57
N SER A 20 3.33 -4.06 -2.60
CA SER A 20 3.16 -3.45 -1.28
C SER A 20 4.49 -3.03 -0.66
N LEU A 21 4.44 -1.95 0.12
CA LEU A 21 5.47 -1.53 1.06
C LEU A 21 4.84 -1.50 2.45
N ILE A 22 5.38 -2.26 3.39
CA ILE A 22 4.72 -2.56 4.67
C ILE A 22 5.65 -2.27 5.84
N HIS A 23 5.22 -1.41 6.74
CA HIS A 23 5.75 -1.32 8.10
C HIS A 23 4.99 -2.24 9.05
N PHE A 24 3.65 -2.16 9.01
CA PHE A 24 2.72 -3.02 9.75
C PHE A 24 1.38 -3.07 9.00
N TRP A 25 0.94 -4.25 8.61
CA TRP A 25 -0.32 -4.44 7.88
C TRP A 25 -1.52 -4.56 8.82
N PRO A 26 -2.66 -3.93 8.51
CA PRO A 26 -2.93 -2.94 7.47
C PRO A 26 -2.73 -1.49 7.94
N GLY A 27 -2.23 -1.28 9.16
CA GLY A 27 -2.18 0.01 9.83
C GLY A 27 -1.20 0.99 9.20
N ASN A 28 -0.05 0.52 8.72
CA ASN A 28 1.02 1.35 8.20
C ASN A 28 1.64 0.69 6.97
N ALA A 29 1.02 0.90 5.82
CA ALA A 29 1.39 0.28 4.55
C ALA A 29 0.82 1.05 3.36
N ILE A 30 1.40 0.85 2.19
CA ILE A 30 0.81 1.13 0.89
C ILE A 30 0.71 -0.17 0.10
N ARG A 31 -0.39 -0.31 -0.65
CA ARG A 31 -0.62 -1.43 -1.56
C ARG A 31 -1.42 -0.97 -2.77
N VAL A 32 -0.96 -1.38 -3.94
CA VAL A 32 -1.68 -1.27 -5.21
C VAL A 32 -1.83 -2.65 -5.84
N ARG A 33 -2.90 -2.85 -6.61
CA ARG A 33 -3.12 -4.06 -7.42
C ARG A 33 -3.50 -3.67 -8.83
N THR A 34 -3.15 -4.49 -9.81
CA THR A 34 -3.62 -4.30 -11.19
C THR A 34 -5.11 -4.57 -11.28
N THR A 35 -5.79 -3.88 -12.19
CA THR A 35 -7.21 -4.13 -12.50
C THR A 35 -7.41 -5.34 -13.40
N GLU A 36 -6.36 -5.75 -14.11
CA GLU A 36 -6.36 -6.91 -15.00
C GLU A 36 -5.52 -8.04 -14.40
N GLU A 37 -5.95 -9.27 -14.65
CA GLU A 37 -5.22 -10.47 -14.29
C GLU A 37 -4.02 -10.66 -15.21
N LEU A 38 -2.93 -11.20 -14.66
CA LEU A 38 -1.79 -11.60 -15.46
C LEU A 38 -2.14 -12.83 -16.30
N PRO A 39 -1.68 -12.89 -17.56
CA PRO A 39 -1.93 -14.06 -18.39
C PRO A 39 -1.19 -15.30 -17.86
N ILE A 40 -1.84 -16.45 -18.00
CA ILE A 40 -1.32 -17.77 -17.61
C ILE A 40 -0.58 -18.41 -18.79
N ASP A 41 0.37 -19.30 -18.49
CA ASP A 41 1.12 -20.11 -19.45
C ASP A 41 1.95 -19.33 -20.48
N LYS A 42 2.35 -18.10 -20.14
CA LYS A 42 3.31 -17.33 -20.93
C LYS A 42 4.28 -16.55 -20.04
N TRP A 43 5.43 -16.22 -20.58
CA TRP A 43 6.35 -15.28 -19.95
C TRP A 43 5.76 -13.88 -19.94
N VAL A 44 5.83 -13.23 -18.80
CA VAL A 44 5.38 -11.85 -18.57
C VAL A 44 6.47 -11.08 -17.88
N HIS A 45 6.84 -9.94 -18.41
CA HIS A 45 7.76 -9.03 -17.75
C HIS A 45 7.02 -8.15 -16.76
N VAL A 46 7.38 -8.21 -15.48
CA VAL A 46 6.76 -7.41 -14.43
C VAL A 46 7.77 -6.48 -13.78
N THR A 47 7.42 -5.23 -13.57
CA THR A 47 8.27 -4.26 -12.89
C THR A 47 7.48 -3.49 -11.84
N MET A 48 8.04 -3.40 -10.64
CA MET A 48 7.55 -2.55 -9.56
C MET A 48 8.49 -1.35 -9.41
N VAL A 49 7.95 -0.14 -9.49
CA VAL A 49 8.71 1.11 -9.29
C VAL A 49 8.13 1.87 -8.12
N TYR A 50 8.99 2.37 -7.25
CA TYR A 50 8.60 3.22 -6.13
C TYR A 50 9.45 4.49 -6.08
N ASP A 51 8.80 5.64 -5.97
CA ASP A 51 9.44 6.97 -6.03
C ASP A 51 9.88 7.52 -4.66
N GLY A 52 9.68 6.77 -3.58
CA GLY A 52 10.04 7.18 -2.22
C GLY A 52 9.06 8.14 -1.56
N SER A 53 7.87 8.37 -2.11
CA SER A 53 6.91 9.39 -1.63
C SER A 53 6.09 8.98 -0.40
N SER A 54 6.14 7.72 0.03
CA SER A 54 5.26 7.15 1.06
C SER A 54 3.76 7.22 0.69
N ARG A 55 3.47 7.24 -0.62
CA ARG A 55 2.12 7.28 -1.18
C ARG A 55 1.91 6.13 -2.16
N ALA A 56 0.67 5.64 -2.21
CA ALA A 56 0.29 4.62 -3.19
C ALA A 56 0.48 5.10 -4.64
N ALA A 57 0.23 6.38 -4.92
CA ALA A 57 0.46 6.98 -6.24
C ALA A 57 1.93 6.94 -6.70
N GLY A 58 2.89 6.83 -5.76
CA GLY A 58 4.31 6.67 -6.07
C GLY A 58 4.73 5.22 -6.32
N LEU A 59 3.83 4.25 -6.08
CA LEU A 59 4.06 2.83 -6.29
C LEU A 59 3.38 2.41 -7.59
N ARG A 60 4.16 2.16 -8.63
CA ARG A 60 3.68 1.88 -9.99
C ARG A 60 4.04 0.47 -10.41
N LEU A 61 3.14 -0.18 -11.14
CA LEU A 61 3.32 -1.50 -11.72
C LEU A 61 3.37 -1.40 -13.24
N PHE A 62 4.24 -2.17 -13.84
CA PHE A 62 4.38 -2.29 -15.29
C PHE A 62 4.31 -3.76 -15.67
N VAL A 63 3.61 -4.03 -16.74
CA VAL A 63 3.46 -5.36 -17.34
C VAL A 63 3.88 -5.28 -18.80
N ASP A 64 4.78 -6.13 -19.22
CA ASP A 64 5.33 -6.17 -20.57
C ASP A 64 5.81 -4.79 -21.09
N GLY A 65 6.46 -4.02 -20.21
CA GLY A 65 7.01 -2.71 -20.53
C GLY A 65 6.02 -1.54 -20.41
N GLU A 66 4.71 -1.78 -20.28
CA GLU A 66 3.69 -0.75 -20.23
C GLU A 66 3.14 -0.54 -18.81
N LEU A 67 2.76 0.70 -18.50
CA LEU A 67 2.17 1.04 -17.20
C LEU A 67 0.81 0.35 -17.05
N ALA A 68 0.68 -0.50 -16.04
CA ALA A 68 -0.57 -1.19 -15.75
C ALA A 68 -1.56 -0.25 -15.05
N GLU A 69 -2.84 -0.38 -15.37
CA GLU A 69 -3.91 0.24 -14.62
C GLU A 69 -4.01 -0.43 -13.24
N THR A 70 -4.09 0.39 -12.18
CA THR A 70 -4.08 -0.11 -10.81
C THR A 70 -5.13 0.56 -9.95
N TYR A 71 -5.61 -0.17 -8.93
CA TYR A 71 -6.40 0.41 -7.86
C TYR A 71 -5.67 0.37 -6.52
N VAL A 72 -6.00 1.32 -5.66
CA VAL A 72 -5.36 1.47 -4.35
C VAL A 72 -6.10 0.62 -3.32
N VAL A 73 -5.39 -0.36 -2.75
CA VAL A 73 -5.90 -1.18 -1.63
C VAL A 73 -5.63 -0.49 -0.29
N ARG A 74 -4.45 0.14 -0.16
CA ARG A 74 -4.04 0.86 1.04
C ARG A 74 -3.12 2.03 0.69
N ASP A 75 -3.32 3.18 1.31
CA ASP A 75 -2.46 4.36 1.19
C ASP A 75 -2.24 5.01 2.55
N HIS A 76 -1.42 4.37 3.39
CA HIS A 76 -1.04 4.91 4.69
C HIS A 76 0.32 4.34 5.12
N LEU A 77 1.41 4.90 4.61
CA LEU A 77 2.76 4.53 4.99
C LEU A 77 3.48 5.77 5.55
N VAL A 78 3.67 5.82 6.86
CA VAL A 78 4.32 6.95 7.55
C VAL A 78 5.61 6.54 8.26
N LYS A 79 5.89 5.24 8.37
CA LYS A 79 7.08 4.69 9.00
C LYS A 79 7.95 3.92 8.03
N ASN A 80 9.21 3.75 8.40
CA ASN A 80 10.18 2.99 7.61
C ASN A 80 9.77 1.51 7.52
N ILE A 81 9.99 0.90 6.36
CA ILE A 81 9.74 -0.52 6.11
C ILE A 81 10.95 -1.42 6.43
N THR A 82 12.08 -0.83 6.85
CA THR A 82 13.29 -1.58 7.23
C THR A 82 13.31 -1.94 8.72
N GLY A 83 14.18 -2.85 9.12
CA GLY A 83 14.51 -3.11 10.54
C GLY A 83 13.84 -4.31 11.19
N SER A 84 13.06 -5.10 10.50
CA SER A 84 12.62 -6.43 10.98
C SER A 84 12.39 -7.35 9.79
N GLY A 85 12.97 -8.50 9.79
CA GLY A 85 12.88 -9.47 8.71
C GLY A 85 14.29 -9.89 8.25
N GLY A 86 14.37 -10.92 7.46
CA GLY A 86 15.63 -11.37 6.88
C GLY A 86 16.24 -10.32 5.96
N ALA A 87 17.56 -10.32 5.87
CA ALA A 87 18.29 -9.47 4.93
C ALA A 87 18.15 -9.97 3.47
N ASN A 88 17.49 -11.09 3.24
CA ASN A 88 17.45 -11.77 1.94
C ASN A 88 16.14 -11.46 1.21
N ILE A 89 16.26 -11.33 -0.10
CA ILE A 89 15.11 -11.33 -1.00
C ILE A 89 14.72 -12.80 -1.22
N ALA A 90 13.46 -13.14 -0.97
CA ALA A 90 12.90 -14.44 -1.32
C ALA A 90 12.20 -14.34 -2.66
N ILE A 91 12.47 -15.30 -3.55
CA ILE A 91 11.84 -15.40 -4.87
C ILE A 91 11.08 -16.71 -4.93
N GLY A 92 9.81 -16.65 -5.34
CA GLY A 92 8.95 -17.83 -5.47
C GLY A 92 8.39 -18.37 -4.16
N GLU A 93 8.72 -17.76 -3.01
CA GLU A 93 8.23 -18.20 -1.70
C GLU A 93 8.04 -17.02 -0.77
N ARG A 94 7.01 -17.11 0.10
CA ARG A 94 6.76 -16.18 1.19
C ARG A 94 6.53 -16.97 2.49
N PHE A 95 6.96 -16.40 3.62
CA PHE A 95 6.80 -17.01 4.94
C PHE A 95 5.31 -17.29 5.25
N ARG A 96 5.00 -18.54 5.58
CA ARG A 96 3.66 -19.09 5.89
C ARG A 96 2.65 -19.10 4.74
N ASP A 97 3.03 -18.72 3.55
CA ASP A 97 2.14 -18.79 2.39
C ASP A 97 2.58 -19.90 1.43
N LEU A 98 1.67 -20.19 0.51
CA LEU A 98 1.98 -20.99 -0.65
C LEU A 98 2.94 -20.21 -1.54
N GLY A 99 3.98 -20.87 -2.00
CA GLY A 99 4.94 -20.31 -2.94
C GLY A 99 4.36 -20.21 -4.34
N PHE A 100 5.17 -19.67 -5.26
CA PHE A 100 4.88 -19.60 -6.69
C PHE A 100 5.01 -21.00 -7.33
N SER A 101 4.00 -21.84 -7.12
CA SER A 101 3.98 -23.22 -7.56
C SER A 101 3.78 -23.33 -9.07
N GLY A 102 4.63 -24.12 -9.75
CA GLY A 102 4.53 -24.38 -11.19
C GLY A 102 4.99 -23.22 -12.10
N GLY A 103 5.44 -22.12 -11.52
CA GLY A 103 5.96 -20.98 -12.27
C GLY A 103 7.50 -21.00 -12.39
N THR A 104 8.01 -20.15 -13.25
CA THR A 104 9.45 -19.94 -13.47
C THR A 104 9.76 -18.44 -13.40
N VAL A 105 10.88 -18.07 -12.79
CA VAL A 105 11.36 -16.68 -12.71
C VAL A 105 12.74 -16.60 -13.36
N ASP A 106 12.94 -15.60 -14.20
CA ASP A 106 14.20 -15.32 -14.86
C ASP A 106 14.46 -13.80 -14.88
N GLU A 107 15.68 -13.40 -15.21
CA GLU A 107 16.11 -12.01 -15.41
C GLU A 107 15.76 -11.08 -14.20
N PHE A 108 15.90 -11.58 -12.98
CA PHE A 108 15.62 -10.79 -11.78
C PHE A 108 16.63 -9.65 -11.61
N ARG A 109 16.12 -8.41 -11.51
CA ARG A 109 16.94 -7.20 -11.39
C ARG A 109 16.42 -6.28 -10.29
N VAL A 110 17.34 -5.64 -9.55
CA VAL A 110 17.02 -4.65 -8.51
C VAL A 110 17.80 -3.37 -8.77
N PHE A 111 17.11 -2.25 -8.75
CA PHE A 111 17.69 -0.92 -8.95
C PHE A 111 17.62 -0.10 -7.66
N GLN A 112 18.66 0.69 -7.38
CA GLN A 112 18.71 1.57 -6.20
C GLN A 112 17.99 2.92 -6.41
N ARG A 113 17.27 3.08 -7.52
CA ARG A 113 16.50 4.24 -7.90
C ARG A 113 15.21 3.83 -8.61
N ALA A 114 14.28 4.76 -8.70
CA ALA A 114 13.15 4.59 -9.60
C ALA A 114 13.65 4.62 -11.05
N VAL A 115 13.34 3.58 -11.81
CA VAL A 115 13.59 3.51 -13.25
C VAL A 115 12.47 4.22 -13.99
N THR A 116 12.79 4.86 -15.11
CA THR A 116 11.82 5.59 -15.93
C THR A 116 11.00 4.64 -16.81
N PRO A 117 9.80 5.02 -17.28
CA PRO A 117 9.00 4.19 -18.18
C PRO A 117 9.76 3.75 -19.42
N LEU A 118 10.54 4.63 -19.99
CA LEU A 118 11.34 4.32 -21.19
C LEU A 118 12.43 3.29 -20.91
N GLU A 119 13.09 3.36 -19.75
CA GLU A 119 14.04 2.35 -19.32
C GLU A 119 13.37 0.97 -19.15
N ILE A 120 12.13 0.94 -18.64
CA ILE A 120 11.38 -0.31 -18.47
C ILE A 120 11.04 -0.94 -19.83
N LYS A 121 10.61 -0.11 -20.80
CA LYS A 121 10.40 -0.56 -22.18
C LYS A 121 11.68 -1.16 -22.80
N MET A 122 12.83 -0.53 -22.55
CA MET A 122 14.13 -1.04 -22.99
C MET A 122 14.50 -2.37 -22.30
N LEU A 123 14.23 -2.49 -21.00
CA LEU A 123 14.46 -3.74 -20.27
C LEU A 123 13.58 -4.87 -20.77
N PHE A 124 12.34 -4.59 -21.12
CA PHE A 124 11.43 -5.56 -21.70
C PHE A 124 11.82 -5.98 -23.11
N SER A 125 12.13 -5.02 -23.98
CA SER A 125 12.53 -5.30 -25.37
C SER A 125 13.98 -5.81 -25.52
N ASN A 126 14.74 -5.79 -24.42
CA ASN A 126 16.19 -6.07 -24.43
C ASN A 126 16.97 -5.18 -25.39
N GLU A 127 16.54 -3.95 -25.57
CA GLU A 127 17.21 -2.95 -26.40
C GLU A 127 18.21 -2.12 -25.59
N LEU A 128 19.36 -1.84 -26.17
CA LEU A 128 20.39 -1.00 -25.52
C LEU A 128 20.10 0.51 -25.64
N GLN A 129 19.26 0.90 -26.58
CA GLN A 129 18.90 2.29 -26.83
C GLN A 129 17.43 2.42 -27.22
N PRO A 130 16.73 3.45 -26.74
CA PRO A 130 15.35 3.67 -27.16
C PRO A 130 15.29 3.94 -28.67
N LEU A 131 14.35 3.31 -29.33
CA LEU A 131 14.08 3.54 -30.77
C LEU A 131 13.85 5.02 -31.07
N ALA A 132 13.23 5.75 -30.12
CA ALA A 132 12.98 7.18 -30.20
C ALA A 132 14.25 8.04 -30.44
N LEU A 133 15.43 7.61 -29.97
CA LEU A 133 16.70 8.32 -30.23
C LEU A 133 17.17 8.19 -31.69
N LYS A 134 16.60 7.27 -32.46
CA LYS A 134 16.91 7.09 -33.88
C LYS A 134 16.05 7.97 -34.79
N LEU A 135 15.00 8.59 -34.23
CA LEU A 135 14.08 9.43 -34.98
C LEU A 135 14.51 10.90 -34.98
N PRO A 136 14.26 11.65 -36.07
CA PRO A 136 14.43 13.11 -36.08
C PRO A 136 13.55 13.75 -34.99
N SER A 137 14.04 14.79 -34.36
CA SER A 137 13.29 15.49 -33.29
C SER A 137 11.93 16.05 -33.74
N SER A 138 11.77 16.31 -35.06
CA SER A 138 10.50 16.74 -35.67
C SER A 138 9.41 15.65 -35.60
N ASP A 139 9.81 14.39 -35.60
CA ASP A 139 8.93 13.23 -35.73
C ASP A 139 8.51 12.64 -34.36
N LEU A 140 9.08 13.19 -33.28
CA LEU A 140 8.76 12.80 -31.93
C LEU A 140 7.45 13.47 -31.49
N ASP A 141 6.50 12.67 -31.06
CA ASP A 141 5.29 13.16 -30.40
C ASP A 141 5.58 13.75 -29.00
N LYS A 142 4.59 14.40 -28.40
CA LYS A 142 4.73 15.05 -27.10
C LYS A 142 5.00 14.04 -25.97
N ALA A 143 4.40 12.86 -26.03
CA ALA A 143 4.53 11.83 -25.00
C ALA A 143 5.94 11.24 -25.03
N THR A 144 6.42 10.83 -26.18
CA THR A 144 7.77 10.30 -26.38
C THR A 144 8.86 11.30 -25.96
N ARG A 145 8.65 12.60 -26.27
CA ARG A 145 9.56 13.65 -25.79
C ARG A 145 9.59 13.75 -24.27
N ALA A 146 8.44 13.62 -23.61
CA ALA A 146 8.37 13.67 -22.16
C ALA A 146 9.09 12.47 -21.54
N GLU A 147 8.92 11.26 -22.08
CA GLU A 147 9.63 10.05 -21.64
C GLU A 147 11.16 10.18 -21.82
N LEU A 148 11.61 10.71 -22.97
CA LEU A 148 13.03 10.97 -23.23
C LEU A 148 13.59 12.02 -22.27
N LEU A 149 12.84 13.09 -21.98
CA LEU A 149 13.24 14.12 -21.03
C LEU A 149 13.36 13.53 -19.62
N ASP A 150 12.39 12.71 -19.18
CA ASP A 150 12.41 12.05 -17.87
C ASP A 150 13.65 11.16 -17.74
N MET A 151 13.93 10.35 -18.75
CA MET A 151 15.13 9.51 -18.81
C MET A 151 16.42 10.36 -18.79
N PHE A 152 16.50 11.44 -19.57
CA PHE A 152 17.65 12.34 -19.59
C PHE A 152 17.88 12.99 -18.23
N LEU A 153 16.83 13.53 -17.60
CA LEU A 153 16.90 14.13 -16.27
C LEU A 153 17.38 13.10 -15.22
N SER A 154 16.84 11.88 -15.28
CA SER A 154 17.16 10.81 -14.34
C SER A 154 18.60 10.30 -14.46
N LEU A 155 19.15 10.23 -15.69
CA LEU A 155 20.43 9.59 -15.95
C LEU A 155 21.61 10.54 -16.13
N TYR A 156 21.37 11.74 -16.70
CA TYR A 156 22.44 12.60 -17.20
C TYR A 156 22.42 14.03 -16.65
N HIS A 157 21.31 14.49 -16.08
CA HIS A 157 21.18 15.87 -15.62
C HIS A 157 21.60 16.02 -14.15
N GLU A 158 22.85 16.39 -13.93
CA GLU A 158 23.46 16.52 -12.59
C GLU A 158 22.64 17.40 -11.61
N PRO A 159 22.14 18.60 -11.97
CA PRO A 159 21.33 19.40 -11.04
C PRO A 159 20.06 18.69 -10.60
N TRP A 160 19.46 17.84 -11.46
CA TRP A 160 18.29 17.02 -11.11
C TRP A 160 18.65 15.95 -10.08
N SER A 161 19.74 15.23 -10.30
CA SER A 161 20.19 14.17 -9.38
C SER A 161 20.53 14.75 -8.00
N GLN A 162 21.13 15.95 -7.93
CA GLN A 162 21.40 16.66 -6.68
C GLN A 162 20.10 17.02 -5.96
N GLN A 163 19.07 17.53 -6.64
CA GLN A 163 17.79 17.83 -6.03
C GLN A 163 17.06 16.56 -5.54
N GLN A 164 17.15 15.47 -6.29
CA GLN A 164 16.62 14.17 -5.84
C GLN A 164 17.33 13.69 -4.58
N ALA A 165 18.65 13.88 -4.45
CA ALA A 165 19.39 13.53 -3.24
C ALA A 165 18.93 14.38 -2.03
N VAL A 166 18.71 15.69 -2.22
CA VAL A 166 18.18 16.57 -1.16
C VAL A 166 16.77 16.13 -0.74
N LEU A 167 15.90 15.83 -1.71
CA LEU A 167 14.56 15.33 -1.43
C LEU A 167 14.59 14.01 -0.65
N LYS A 168 15.46 13.09 -1.06
CA LYS A 168 15.67 11.81 -0.35
C LYS A 168 16.09 12.04 1.10
N GLN A 169 17.07 12.90 1.35
CA GLN A 169 17.51 13.24 2.70
C GLN A 169 16.39 13.85 3.55
N ALA A 170 15.59 14.74 2.98
CA ALA A 170 14.44 15.34 3.69
C ALA A 170 13.39 14.28 4.06
N ARG A 171 13.09 13.35 3.14
CA ARG A 171 12.18 12.22 3.38
C ARG A 171 12.73 11.26 4.44
N GLU A 172 14.02 10.96 4.43
CA GLU A 172 14.68 10.12 5.44
C GLU A 172 14.63 10.79 6.82
N ALA A 173 14.88 12.09 6.93
CA ALA A 173 14.75 12.84 8.17
C ALA A 173 13.32 12.83 8.71
N TYR A 174 12.33 13.02 7.85
CA TYR A 174 10.91 12.92 8.19
C TYR A 174 10.53 11.52 8.70
N ASN A 175 10.97 10.48 8.00
CA ASN A 175 10.72 9.09 8.40
C ASN A 175 11.41 8.75 9.72
N LYS A 176 12.64 9.25 9.96
CA LYS A 176 13.34 9.07 11.23
C LYS A 176 12.56 9.70 12.38
N LEU A 177 12.01 10.89 12.17
CA LEU A 177 11.18 11.57 13.18
C LEU A 177 9.91 10.74 13.46
N ASN A 178 9.19 10.33 12.42
CA ASN A 178 7.98 9.53 12.60
C ASN A 178 8.24 8.18 13.27
N ASN A 179 9.38 7.54 12.99
CA ASN A 179 9.76 6.30 13.63
C ASN A 179 10.06 6.46 15.14
N SER A 180 10.42 7.67 15.58
CA SER A 180 10.67 7.94 17.01
C SER A 180 9.39 8.05 17.84
N PHE A 181 8.23 8.28 17.22
CA PHE A 181 6.96 8.33 17.94
C PHE A 181 6.47 6.91 18.26
N GLN A 182 6.12 6.72 19.51
CA GLN A 182 5.48 5.49 19.93
C GLN A 182 4.03 5.47 19.45
N GLU A 183 3.66 4.47 18.68
CA GLU A 183 2.28 4.23 18.26
C GLU A 183 1.58 3.36 19.29
N ILE A 184 0.38 3.78 19.68
CA ILE A 184 -0.53 2.98 20.49
C ILE A 184 -1.81 2.70 19.70
N MET A 185 -2.29 1.48 19.80
CA MET A 185 -3.58 1.14 19.21
C MET A 185 -4.70 1.73 20.05
N VAL A 186 -5.56 2.51 19.40
CA VAL A 186 -6.78 3.05 20.02
C VAL A 186 -8.01 2.45 19.36
N MET A 187 -9.03 2.19 20.15
CA MET A 187 -10.33 1.77 19.62
C MET A 187 -11.04 2.98 19.01
N GLN A 188 -11.46 2.84 17.76
CA GLN A 188 -12.26 3.84 17.07
C GLN A 188 -13.66 3.29 16.80
N GLU A 189 -14.66 4.17 16.93
CA GLU A 189 -16.04 3.80 16.55
C GLU A 189 -16.12 3.58 15.03
N MET A 190 -16.83 2.53 14.63
CA MET A 190 -17.10 2.28 13.23
C MET A 190 -18.06 3.32 12.68
N GLN A 191 -17.84 3.81 11.46
CA GLN A 191 -18.76 4.72 10.77
C GLN A 191 -20.15 4.08 10.64
N GLN A 192 -20.20 2.81 10.32
CA GLN A 192 -21.40 1.99 10.29
C GLN A 192 -21.28 0.90 11.32
N ARG A 193 -22.09 0.97 12.36
CA ARG A 193 -22.07 -0.02 13.45
C ARG A 193 -22.58 -1.37 12.97
N ARG A 194 -21.98 -2.43 13.45
CA ARG A 194 -22.53 -3.78 13.27
C ARG A 194 -23.81 -3.89 14.10
N PRO A 195 -24.87 -4.50 13.55
CA PRO A 195 -26.05 -4.84 14.34
C PRO A 195 -25.65 -5.80 15.46
N THR A 196 -26.19 -5.55 16.64
CA THR A 196 -26.01 -6.40 17.83
C THR A 196 -27.38 -6.93 18.24
N PHE A 197 -27.43 -8.18 18.63
CA PHE A 197 -28.67 -8.88 18.93
C PHE A 197 -28.66 -9.44 20.34
N VAL A 198 -29.83 -9.59 20.93
CA VAL A 198 -30.02 -10.52 22.04
C VAL A 198 -29.91 -11.93 21.48
N LEU A 199 -29.15 -12.78 22.14
CA LEU A 199 -29.01 -14.18 21.72
C LEU A 199 -29.97 -15.06 22.53
N ASN A 200 -30.71 -15.92 21.83
CA ASN A 200 -31.59 -16.88 22.49
C ASN A 200 -30.78 -17.85 23.38
N ARG A 201 -30.93 -17.72 24.69
CA ARG A 201 -30.15 -18.50 25.69
C ARG A 201 -28.65 -18.45 25.50
N GLY A 202 -28.12 -17.40 24.86
CA GLY A 202 -26.69 -17.24 24.55
C GLY A 202 -26.20 -18.04 23.35
N VAL A 203 -27.08 -18.63 22.56
CA VAL A 203 -26.74 -19.38 21.35
C VAL A 203 -26.31 -18.42 20.24
N TYR A 204 -25.09 -18.56 19.75
CA TYR A 204 -24.46 -17.60 18.86
C TYR A 204 -25.16 -17.44 17.50
N ASP A 205 -25.71 -18.52 16.97
CA ASP A 205 -26.39 -18.61 15.68
C ASP A 205 -27.91 -18.46 15.76
N ASP A 206 -28.45 -18.11 16.94
CA ASP A 206 -29.88 -17.86 17.16
C ASP A 206 -30.11 -16.42 17.67
N PRO A 207 -29.97 -15.39 16.77
CA PRO A 207 -30.17 -13.99 17.15
C PRO A 207 -31.67 -13.66 17.27
N LEU A 208 -32.03 -12.96 18.34
CA LEU A 208 -33.35 -12.40 18.58
C LEU A 208 -33.40 -10.90 18.19
N ASP A 209 -33.95 -10.06 19.06
CA ASP A 209 -34.12 -8.63 18.80
C ASP A 209 -32.81 -7.87 18.66
N VAL A 210 -32.79 -6.90 17.75
CA VAL A 210 -31.67 -5.95 17.61
C VAL A 210 -31.62 -5.05 18.84
N VAL A 211 -30.43 -4.89 19.40
CA VAL A 211 -30.20 -3.97 20.52
C VAL A 211 -29.28 -2.83 20.13
N VAL A 212 -29.50 -1.68 20.73
CA VAL A 212 -28.64 -0.51 20.61
C VAL A 212 -27.81 -0.34 21.89
N PRO A 213 -26.59 0.20 21.81
CA PRO A 213 -25.78 0.50 22.98
C PRO A 213 -26.52 1.43 23.93
N ASN A 214 -26.61 1.05 25.19
CA ASN A 214 -27.21 1.83 26.27
C ASN A 214 -26.59 1.46 27.62
N THR A 215 -26.83 2.26 28.65
CA THR A 215 -26.50 1.95 30.04
C THR A 215 -27.64 1.20 30.72
N PRO A 216 -27.37 0.38 31.75
CA PRO A 216 -28.43 -0.31 32.48
C PRO A 216 -29.42 0.65 33.12
N VAL A 217 -30.73 0.44 32.88
CA VAL A 217 -31.79 1.34 33.37
C VAL A 217 -31.89 1.35 34.90
N VAL A 218 -31.42 0.29 35.55
CA VAL A 218 -31.44 0.15 37.04
C VAL A 218 -30.50 1.16 37.72
N PHE A 219 -29.48 1.63 37.01
CA PHE A 219 -28.54 2.62 37.51
C PHE A 219 -28.69 3.90 36.66
N PRO A 220 -29.59 4.83 37.10
CA PRO A 220 -29.74 6.08 36.36
C PRO A 220 -28.45 6.89 36.38
N SER A 221 -28.07 7.45 35.23
CA SER A 221 -26.94 8.38 35.15
C SER A 221 -27.26 9.65 35.93
N SER A 222 -26.28 10.11 36.71
CA SER A 222 -26.36 11.39 37.43
C SER A 222 -26.28 12.63 36.50
N THR A 223 -25.82 12.44 35.27
CA THR A 223 -25.76 13.49 34.26
C THR A 223 -27.09 13.59 33.51
N PRO A 224 -27.81 14.73 33.58
CA PRO A 224 -28.98 14.98 32.74
C PRO A 224 -28.50 14.97 31.27
N THR A 225 -28.96 14.04 30.49
CA THR A 225 -28.75 14.07 29.03
C THR A 225 -29.62 15.18 28.45
N GLU A 226 -29.18 16.43 28.57
CA GLU A 226 -29.70 17.53 27.79
C GLU A 226 -29.34 17.29 26.33
N ASN A 227 -30.20 16.68 25.63
CA ASN A 227 -30.37 16.49 24.20
C ASN A 227 -30.73 15.04 23.85
N LYS A 228 -32.00 14.76 24.01
CA LYS A 228 -32.68 13.54 23.56
C LYS A 228 -32.79 13.41 22.02
N VAL A 229 -31.91 13.99 21.25
CA VAL A 229 -31.95 13.83 19.78
C VAL A 229 -30.61 13.32 19.29
N SER A 230 -30.62 12.04 18.97
CA SER A 230 -29.68 11.35 18.03
C SER A 230 -28.22 11.09 18.43
N SER A 231 -27.77 11.11 19.66
CA SER A 231 -26.45 10.54 19.95
C SER A 231 -26.57 9.08 20.44
N THR A 232 -26.42 8.15 19.55
CA THR A 232 -26.26 6.73 19.90
C THR A 232 -25.12 6.61 20.91
N ALA A 233 -25.36 5.96 22.07
CA ALA A 233 -24.35 5.75 23.11
C ALA A 233 -23.06 5.14 22.53
N ASN A 234 -21.91 5.60 22.97
CA ASN A 234 -20.59 5.15 22.54
C ASN A 234 -19.70 4.81 23.75
N ARG A 235 -18.45 4.40 23.50
CA ARG A 235 -17.51 4.03 24.57
C ARG A 235 -17.26 5.18 25.55
N LEU A 236 -17.23 6.42 25.07
CA LEU A 236 -17.06 7.60 25.92
C LEU A 236 -18.28 7.80 26.84
N THR A 237 -19.49 7.58 26.31
CA THR A 237 -20.73 7.62 27.11
C THR A 237 -20.70 6.58 28.23
N LEU A 238 -20.26 5.35 27.93
CA LEU A 238 -20.10 4.31 28.93
C LEU A 238 -19.03 4.65 29.96
N ALA A 239 -17.88 5.18 29.54
CA ALA A 239 -16.78 5.56 30.43
C ALA A 239 -17.25 6.66 31.41
N ARG A 240 -17.93 7.68 30.93
CA ARG A 240 -18.49 8.74 31.79
C ARG A 240 -19.50 8.18 32.77
N TRP A 241 -20.42 7.34 32.31
CA TRP A 241 -21.41 6.71 33.20
C TRP A 241 -20.77 5.83 34.29
N LEU A 242 -19.61 5.22 34.04
CA LEU A 242 -18.88 4.42 35.05
C LEU A 242 -18.13 5.28 36.06
N THR A 243 -17.82 6.53 35.75
CA THR A 243 -17.00 7.43 36.59
C THR A 243 -17.83 8.49 37.32
N ASP A 244 -19.05 8.72 36.89
CA ASP A 244 -20.01 9.66 37.51
C ASP A 244 -20.86 8.96 38.62
#